data_eb079fca88b9826457468c6eaeea4659
#
_entry.id   eb079fca88b9826457468c6eaeea4659
#
_cell.length_a   1.000
_cell.length_b   1.000
_cell.length_c   1.000
_cell.angle_alpha   90.00
_cell.angle_beta   90.00
_cell.angle_gamma   90.00
#
_symmetry.space_group_name_H-M   'P 1'
#
loop_
_entity.id
_entity.type
_entity.pdbx_description
1 polymer ?
#
loop_
_entity_poly.entity_id
_entity_poly.type
_entity_poly.pdbx_seq_one_letter_code
_entity_poly.pdbx_strand_id
1 'polypeptide(L)'
;MDLVPLKLVTIVAESLLEKKLVEEVKRLGAKGYTIVPARGEGSRGMRSVDWEGQNIRLETIVPEEVALKILARLQEAYFPHYAVIAYVENVWVVRGEKYV
;
A
#
# COMPACT_ATOMS: atom_id res chain seq x y z
N MET A 1 -18.17 -15.62 16.12
CA MET A 1 -17.21 -14.58 15.70
C MET A 1 -17.65 -14.03 14.38
N ASP A 2 -17.72 -12.72 14.29
CA ASP A 2 -18.15 -12.09 13.06
C ASP A 2 -16.96 -11.68 12.22
N LEU A 3 -16.92 -12.19 11.01
CA LEU A 3 -15.88 -11.83 10.06
C LEU A 3 -16.47 -10.87 9.04
N VAL A 4 -15.73 -9.83 8.73
CA VAL A 4 -16.20 -8.79 7.81
C VAL A 4 -15.31 -8.80 6.57
N PRO A 5 -15.90 -8.87 5.37
CA PRO A 5 -15.07 -8.82 4.15
C PRO A 5 -14.59 -7.40 3.88
N LEU A 6 -13.29 -7.27 3.69
CA LEU A 6 -12.66 -5.99 3.39
C LEU A 6 -11.59 -6.23 2.35
N LYS A 7 -10.83 -5.21 2.06
CA LYS A 7 -9.76 -5.28 1.07
C LYS A 7 -8.42 -5.01 1.74
N LEU A 8 -7.44 -5.83 1.43
CA LEU A 8 -6.07 -5.56 1.84
C LEU A 8 -5.35 -4.95 0.65
N VAL A 9 -4.94 -3.71 0.77
CA VAL A 9 -4.15 -3.03 -0.27
C VAL A 9 -2.70 -3.12 0.14
N THR A 10 -1.87 -3.61 -0.78
CA THR A 10 -0.44 -3.72 -0.55
C THR A 10 0.28 -2.83 -1.55
N ILE A 11 1.21 -2.02 -1.05
CA ILE A 11 2.00 -1.12 -1.88
C ILE A 11 3.46 -1.40 -1.57
N VAL A 12 4.24 -1.69 -2.62
CA VAL A 12 5.69 -1.89 -2.46
C VAL A 12 6.38 -0.75 -3.19
N ALA A 13 7.27 -0.07 -2.50
CA ALA A 13 7.90 1.13 -3.03
C ALA A 13 9.24 1.34 -2.37
N GLU A 14 9.99 2.29 -2.88
CA GLU A 14 11.25 2.69 -2.25
C GLU A 14 10.96 3.35 -0.92
N SER A 15 11.82 3.13 0.04
CA SER A 15 11.57 3.60 1.40
C SER A 15 11.49 5.11 1.49
N LEU A 16 12.11 5.82 0.57
CA LEU A 16 12.03 7.27 0.64
C LEU A 16 10.63 7.81 0.35
N LEU A 17 9.74 6.95 -0.18
CA LEU A 17 8.37 7.34 -0.39
C LEU A 17 7.47 7.05 0.81
N GLU A 18 8.03 6.51 1.88
CA GLU A 18 7.21 6.02 2.98
C GLU A 18 6.29 7.09 3.55
N LYS A 19 6.87 8.24 3.92
CA LYS A 19 6.07 9.28 4.55
C LYS A 19 4.97 9.77 3.63
N LYS A 20 5.29 9.93 2.36
CA LYS A 20 4.34 10.42 1.39
C LYS A 20 3.20 9.45 1.18
N LEU A 21 3.52 8.15 1.11
CA LEU A 21 2.50 7.14 0.92
C LEU A 21 1.60 7.00 2.15
N VAL A 22 2.17 7.10 3.34
CA VAL A 22 1.38 7.05 4.56
C VAL A 22 0.38 8.20 4.58
N GLU A 23 0.83 9.41 4.26
CA GLU A 23 -0.06 10.55 4.22
C GLU A 23 -1.15 10.36 3.19
N GLU A 24 -0.79 9.78 2.06
CA GLU A 24 -1.74 9.59 0.97
C GLU A 24 -2.84 8.61 1.35
N VAL A 25 -2.48 7.44 1.88
CA VAL A 25 -3.50 6.44 2.20
C VAL A 25 -4.40 6.93 3.33
N LYS A 26 -3.84 7.67 4.29
CA LYS A 26 -4.66 8.21 5.38
C LYS A 26 -5.63 9.26 4.85
N ARG A 27 -5.16 10.12 3.97
CA ARG A 27 -6.01 11.16 3.38
C ARG A 27 -7.18 10.54 2.61
N LEU A 28 -6.94 9.40 2.00
CA LEU A 28 -7.95 8.75 1.17
C LEU A 28 -8.91 7.87 1.96
N GLY A 29 -8.65 7.68 3.25
CA GLY A 29 -9.62 7.02 4.10
C GLY A 29 -9.12 5.84 4.91
N ALA A 30 -7.84 5.47 4.79
CA ALA A 30 -7.32 4.37 5.58
C ALA A 30 -7.25 4.75 7.04
N LYS A 31 -7.68 3.86 7.92
CA LYS A 31 -7.68 4.10 9.36
C LYS A 31 -6.38 3.68 10.01
N GLY A 32 -5.60 2.85 9.34
CA GLY A 32 -4.33 2.40 9.86
C GLY A 32 -3.53 1.72 8.79
N TYR A 33 -2.31 1.36 9.12
CA TYR A 33 -1.44 0.70 8.16
C TYR A 33 -0.36 -0.06 8.88
N THR A 34 0.30 -0.95 8.16
CA THR A 34 1.48 -1.66 8.64
C THR A 34 2.57 -1.50 7.60
N ILE A 35 3.80 -1.26 8.04
CA ILE A 35 4.91 -1.16 7.12
C ILE A 35 5.98 -2.13 7.56
N VAL A 36 6.52 -2.87 6.59
CA VAL A 36 7.66 -3.74 6.84
C VAL A 36 8.73 -3.46 5.79
N PRO A 37 10.00 -3.65 6.14
CA PRO A 37 11.06 -3.56 5.15
C PRO A 37 10.92 -4.67 4.13
N ALA A 38 11.33 -4.40 2.89
CA ALA A 38 11.18 -5.38 1.83
C ALA A 38 12.38 -5.30 0.90
N ARG A 39 12.68 -6.42 0.26
CA ARG A 39 13.72 -6.49 -0.76
C ARG A 39 13.14 -7.19 -1.96
N GLY A 40 13.57 -6.76 -3.15
CA GLY A 40 13.09 -7.39 -4.33
C GLY A 40 13.66 -6.74 -5.56
N GLU A 41 13.31 -7.33 -6.68
CA GLU A 41 13.78 -6.86 -7.96
C GLU A 41 12.58 -6.91 -8.90
N GLY A 42 12.32 -5.82 -9.58
CA GLY A 42 11.16 -5.75 -10.46
C GLY A 42 11.58 -5.68 -11.90
N SER A 43 10.60 -5.45 -12.76
CA SER A 43 10.85 -5.44 -14.19
C SER A 43 11.73 -4.28 -14.62
N ARG A 44 11.89 -3.28 -13.79
CA ARG A 44 12.78 -2.18 -14.09
C ARG A 44 14.17 -2.40 -13.51
N GLY A 45 14.47 -3.60 -13.06
CA GLY A 45 15.73 -3.90 -12.45
C GLY A 45 15.67 -3.63 -10.97
N MET A 46 16.84 -3.43 -10.38
CA MET A 46 16.92 -3.25 -8.95
C MET A 46 16.43 -1.88 -8.57
N ARG A 47 15.56 -1.86 -7.59
CA ARG A 47 15.05 -0.64 -7.05
C ARG A 47 16.06 -0.13 -6.05
N SER A 48 16.25 1.13 -6.01
CA SER A 48 17.10 1.75 -5.03
C SER A 48 18.45 1.13 -4.98
N VAL A 49 18.97 0.84 -6.10
CA VAL A 49 20.13 0.04 -6.19
C VAL A 49 21.26 0.67 -5.52
N ASP A 50 21.28 1.91 -5.45
CA ASP A 50 22.44 2.52 -5.08
C ASP A 50 22.64 2.64 -3.67
N TRP A 51 21.66 2.82 -2.91
CA TRP A 51 21.91 3.12 -1.57
C TRP A 51 20.94 2.42 -0.78
N GLU A 52 21.09 1.98 0.09
CA GLU A 52 20.38 1.24 0.97
C GLU A 52 19.59 0.21 0.34
N GLY A 53 19.32 0.30 -0.90
CA GLY A 53 18.52 -0.67 -1.57
C GLY A 53 17.27 -0.99 -0.82
N GLN A 54 16.71 -0.04 -0.15
CA GLN A 54 15.64 -0.33 0.75
C GLN A 54 14.32 -0.04 0.15
N ASN A 55 13.42 -0.98 0.34
CA ASN A 55 12.03 -0.83 -0.05
C ASN A 55 11.18 -1.07 1.17
N ILE A 56 9.93 -0.66 1.06
CA ILE A 56 8.93 -0.97 2.08
C ILE A 56 7.76 -1.64 1.44
N ARG A 57 7.04 -2.40 2.24
CA ARG A 57 5.72 -2.92 1.89
C ARG A 57 4.74 -2.32 2.88
N LEU A 58 3.86 -1.49 2.37
CA LEU A 58 2.82 -0.87 3.17
C LEU A 58 1.55 -1.66 2.95
N GLU A 59 0.90 -2.04 4.03
CA GLU A 59 -0.36 -2.77 3.96
C GLU A 59 -1.42 -2.00 4.71
N THR A 60 -2.61 -1.91 4.14
CA THR A 60 -3.72 -1.27 4.81
C THR A 60 -4.99 -2.04 4.48
N ILE A 61 -5.84 -2.22 5.48
CA ILE A 61 -7.11 -2.91 5.32
C ILE A 61 -8.19 -1.84 5.29
N VAL A 62 -8.98 -1.83 4.21
CA VAL A 62 -9.91 -0.74 3.95
C VAL A 62 -11.16 -1.28 3.27
N PRO A 63 -12.26 -0.51 3.29
CA PRO A 63 -13.41 -0.85 2.46
C PRO A 63 -13.06 -0.73 0.99
N GLU A 64 -13.85 -1.40 0.16
CA GLU A 64 -13.57 -1.43 -1.27
C GLU A 64 -13.47 -0.04 -1.88
N GLU A 65 -14.34 0.86 -1.51
CA GLU A 65 -14.33 2.19 -2.10
C GLU A 65 -13.03 2.93 -1.80
N VAL A 66 -12.47 2.72 -0.62
CA VAL A 66 -11.19 3.34 -0.27
C VAL A 66 -10.07 2.67 -1.04
N ALA A 67 -10.13 1.34 -1.18
CA ALA A 67 -9.12 0.64 -1.97
C ALA A 67 -9.07 1.18 -3.39
N LEU A 68 -10.22 1.40 -4.00
CA LEU A 68 -10.27 1.91 -5.37
C LEU A 68 -9.70 3.32 -5.47
N LYS A 69 -9.95 4.15 -4.46
CA LYS A 69 -9.38 5.49 -4.44
C LYS A 69 -7.86 5.44 -4.34
N ILE A 70 -7.35 4.55 -3.50
CA ILE A 70 -5.90 4.42 -3.34
C ILE A 70 -5.27 3.99 -4.65
N LEU A 71 -5.84 2.96 -5.29
CA LEU A 71 -5.26 2.46 -6.54
C LEU A 71 -5.32 3.52 -7.64
N ALA A 72 -6.42 4.24 -7.72
CA ALA A 72 -6.55 5.29 -8.73
C ALA A 72 -5.51 6.38 -8.51
N ARG A 73 -5.27 6.74 -7.26
CA ARG A 73 -4.28 7.76 -6.96
C ARG A 73 -2.87 7.29 -7.30
N LEU A 74 -2.56 6.04 -7.00
CA LEU A 74 -1.25 5.51 -7.34
C LEU A 74 -1.03 5.50 -8.84
N GLN A 75 -2.06 5.13 -9.59
CA GLN A 75 -1.96 5.08 -11.03
C GLN A 75 -1.74 6.47 -11.60
N GLU A 76 -2.41 7.47 -11.04
CA GLU A 76 -2.33 8.81 -11.56
C GLU A 76 -1.04 9.51 -11.19
N ALA A 77 -0.61 9.39 -9.95
CA ALA A 77 0.43 10.25 -9.43
C ALA A 77 1.74 9.56 -9.10
N TYR A 78 1.77 8.24 -9.01
CA TYR A 78 2.98 7.53 -8.59
C TYR A 78 3.55 6.63 -9.65
N PHE A 79 2.73 5.80 -10.28
CA PHE A 79 3.23 4.86 -11.28
C PHE A 79 4.01 5.54 -12.41
N PRO A 80 3.62 6.73 -12.87
CA PRO A 80 4.39 7.35 -13.95
C PRO A 80 5.80 7.74 -13.54
N HIS A 81 6.05 7.93 -12.26
CA HIS A 81 7.31 8.53 -11.80
C HIS A 81 8.16 7.61 -10.96
N TYR A 82 7.61 6.55 -10.39
CA TYR A 82 8.33 5.75 -9.42
C TYR A 82 8.12 4.27 -9.69
N ALA A 83 9.06 3.47 -9.23
CA ALA A 83 8.94 2.02 -9.34
C ALA A 83 8.09 1.49 -8.20
N VAL A 84 6.81 1.69 -8.29
CA VAL A 84 5.84 1.31 -7.26
C VAL A 84 4.97 0.20 -7.82
N ILE A 85 4.69 -0.81 -7.01
CA ILE A 85 3.69 -1.80 -7.38
C ILE A 85 2.63 -1.83 -6.30
N ALA A 86 1.42 -2.23 -6.69
CA ALA A 86 0.32 -2.30 -5.76
C ALA A 86 -0.65 -3.37 -6.19
N TYR A 87 -1.29 -4.00 -5.21
CA TYR A 87 -2.29 -4.99 -5.51
C TYR A 87 -3.27 -5.07 -4.35
N VAL A 88 -4.40 -5.73 -4.60
CA VAL A 88 -5.50 -5.81 -3.64
C VAL A 88 -5.89 -7.26 -3.49
N GLU A 89 -6.17 -7.66 -2.25
CA GLU A 89 -6.65 -8.99 -1.95
C GLU A 89 -7.92 -8.88 -1.12
N ASN A 90 -8.81 -9.85 -1.28
CA ASN A 90 -9.98 -9.95 -0.44
C ASN A 90 -9.58 -10.59 0.86
N VAL A 91 -9.98 -10.00 1.97
CA VAL A 91 -9.67 -10.55 3.28
C VAL A 91 -10.93 -10.54 4.14
N TRP A 92 -10.94 -11.40 5.15
CA TRP A 92 -12.01 -11.46 6.13
C TRP A 92 -11.39 -11.10 7.46
N VAL A 93 -11.88 -10.06 8.08
CA VAL A 93 -11.24 -9.57 9.29
C VAL A 93 -12.16 -9.65 10.48
N VAL A 94 -11.53 -9.85 11.64
CA VAL A 94 -12.19 -9.77 12.91
C VAL A 94 -12.17 -8.30 13.32
N ARG A 95 -13.26 -7.83 13.97
CA ARG A 95 -13.35 -6.44 14.41
C ARG A 95 -13.34 -5.48 13.22
N GLY A 96 -14.15 -5.83 12.22
CA GLY A 96 -14.17 -5.04 10.99
C GLY A 96 -14.56 -3.58 11.20
N GLU A 97 -15.24 -3.27 12.30
CA GLU A 97 -15.66 -1.90 12.57
C GLU A 97 -14.47 -0.96 12.74
N LYS A 98 -13.28 -1.48 13.00
CA LYS A 98 -12.10 -0.62 13.14
C LYS A 98 -11.67 0.00 11.82
N TYR A 99 -12.10 -0.57 10.72
CA TYR A 99 -11.53 -0.22 9.41
C TYR A 99 -12.46 0.65 8.57
N VAL A 100 -13.64 0.89 9.06
CA VAL A 100 -14.61 1.66 8.26
C VAL A 100 -14.92 3.01 8.87
#